data_133aa96bf111ca5e56c79c95cec7cb32
#
_entry.id   133aa96bf111ca5e56c79c95cec7cb32
#
_cell.length_a   1.000
_cell.length_b   1.000
_cell.length_c   1.000
_cell.angle_alpha   90.00
_cell.angle_beta   90.00
_cell.angle_gamma   90.00
#
_symmetry.space_group_name_H-M   'P 1'
#
loop_
_entity.id
_entity.type
_entity.pdbx_description
1 polymer ?
#
loop_
_entity_poly.entity_id
_entity_poly.type
_entity_poly.pdbx_seq_one_letter_code
_entity_poly.pdbx_strand_id
1 'polypeptide(L)'
;MKSKKIFEWVRILLFSAVLIGGCVLGFILSLRPATSESEGRTLTKFPQFNTESFLSGEYTSQISLWYADTFPFRDLLLDLSGDLKGLYGVGDQEFEGYHGEADTLDMNQDFVWDKEPSAPPPTMENPVPPSEEETTSAETETDTSAEEPPVAETIDGYYVKGDTCWELYYYKADLVDRYCRVVVQAALDLDGIATVYDMVVPTSYCYALSNEELQKLGASDGLQTIEFIYTAVDAYCPQAGVTNPVVTMPVHELLAQHKDEYIYYRTDHHWTAKGAWYTSRYFLDAVNRPYPALEEYEVFTYDTFLGSLYRHTQSEGLKKHPDYVDAYLSPNVKEVTIFRDDIYQSRPLIDLEVTSSNKYTCFSSGDHQYYETYNPTIGDGSSLLIIKESYGNAFIPMVADSYEHVYAIDYRFWGGDLVSFVQEKGIDTVLFLNNLMATADDYTVRCLERLVN
;
A
#
# COMPACT_ATOMS: atom_id res chain seq x y z
N MET A 1 22.48 34.61 -45.07
CA MET A 1 21.95 33.26 -45.32
C MET A 1 22.86 32.12 -44.87
N LYS A 2 24.19 32.14 -45.18
CA LYS A 2 25.10 31.05 -44.79
C LYS A 2 25.24 30.86 -43.27
N SER A 3 25.26 31.95 -42.48
CA SER A 3 25.42 31.89 -41.02
C SER A 3 24.24 31.22 -40.32
N LYS A 4 22.96 31.47 -40.72
CA LYS A 4 21.79 30.81 -40.14
C LYS A 4 21.80 29.29 -40.37
N LYS A 5 22.18 28.84 -41.57
CA LYS A 5 22.30 27.40 -41.89
C LYS A 5 23.39 26.71 -41.08
N ILE A 6 24.53 27.37 -40.85
CA ILE A 6 25.58 26.82 -39.98
C ILE A 6 25.11 26.68 -38.54
N PHE A 7 24.38 27.64 -38.02
CA PHE A 7 23.82 27.60 -36.67
C PHE A 7 22.77 26.46 -36.51
N GLU A 8 21.92 26.28 -37.50
CA GLU A 8 20.96 25.16 -37.52
C GLU A 8 21.67 23.80 -37.54
N TRP A 9 22.71 23.63 -38.35
CA TRP A 9 23.49 22.39 -38.38
C TRP A 9 24.24 22.13 -37.07
N VAL A 10 24.76 23.15 -36.42
CA VAL A 10 25.40 23.02 -35.09
C VAL A 10 24.40 22.58 -34.03
N ARG A 11 23.20 23.12 -34.04
CA ARG A 11 22.12 22.67 -33.12
C ARG A 11 21.75 21.22 -33.37
N ILE A 12 21.55 20.79 -34.60
CA ILE A 12 21.22 19.40 -34.94
C ILE A 12 22.35 18.46 -34.52
N LEU A 13 23.62 18.83 -34.78
CA LEU A 13 24.76 18.01 -34.39
C LEU A 13 24.88 17.91 -32.85
N LEU A 14 24.68 19.00 -32.10
CA LEU A 14 24.68 19.00 -30.64
C LEU A 14 23.57 18.12 -30.10
N PHE A 15 22.34 18.29 -30.57
CA PHE A 15 21.19 17.47 -30.20
C PHE A 15 21.42 15.98 -30.47
N SER A 16 21.91 15.65 -31.70
CA SER A 16 22.24 14.27 -32.05
C SER A 16 23.38 13.68 -31.19
N ALA A 17 24.37 14.49 -30.84
CA ALA A 17 25.47 14.05 -29.98
C ALA A 17 24.99 13.76 -28.54
N VAL A 18 24.07 14.57 -28.00
CA VAL A 18 23.47 14.35 -26.70
C VAL A 18 22.63 13.07 -26.71
N LEU A 19 21.76 12.87 -27.72
CA LEU A 19 20.97 11.66 -27.88
C LEU A 19 21.81 10.39 -27.99
N ILE A 20 22.83 10.41 -28.88
CA ILE A 20 23.73 9.25 -29.06
C ILE A 20 24.53 9.01 -27.78
N GLY A 21 25.04 10.07 -27.15
CA GLY A 21 25.75 9.98 -25.87
C GLY A 21 24.92 9.38 -24.78
N GLY A 22 23.66 9.80 -24.65
CA GLY A 22 22.70 9.25 -23.70
C GLY A 22 22.44 7.76 -23.96
N CYS A 23 22.18 7.39 -25.22
CA CYS A 23 22.00 5.99 -25.58
C CYS A 23 23.22 5.14 -25.22
N VAL A 24 24.45 5.58 -25.55
CA VAL A 24 25.69 4.87 -25.23
C VAL A 24 25.85 4.74 -23.72
N LEU A 25 25.63 5.81 -22.96
CA LEU A 25 25.68 5.80 -21.51
C LEU A 25 24.68 4.78 -20.91
N GLY A 26 23.48 4.75 -21.46
CA GLY A 26 22.43 3.82 -21.04
C GLY A 26 22.78 2.35 -21.23
N PHE A 27 23.75 1.98 -22.08
CA PHE A 27 24.20 0.60 -22.25
C PHE A 27 25.42 0.21 -21.40
N ILE A 28 25.98 1.13 -20.60
CA ILE A 28 27.13 0.82 -19.73
C ILE A 28 26.62 0.12 -18.46
N LEU A 29 26.60 -1.21 -18.49
CA LEU A 29 26.06 -2.06 -17.42
C LEU A 29 26.65 -1.81 -16.04
N SER A 30 27.94 -1.46 -15.95
CA SER A 30 28.63 -1.19 -14.69
C SER A 30 28.17 0.10 -13.98
N LEU A 31 27.43 0.97 -14.66
CA LEU A 31 26.91 2.21 -14.10
C LEU A 31 25.40 2.11 -13.75
N ARG A 32 24.77 0.98 -14.05
CA ARG A 32 23.36 0.79 -13.78
C ARG A 32 23.12 0.47 -12.31
N PRO A 33 22.26 1.23 -11.61
CA PRO A 33 21.93 0.93 -10.24
C PRO A 33 21.12 -0.37 -10.14
N ALA A 34 21.25 -1.08 -9.03
CA ALA A 34 20.43 -2.25 -8.71
C ALA A 34 19.26 -1.89 -7.77
N THR A 35 19.36 -0.74 -7.10
CA THR A 35 18.37 -0.22 -6.17
C THR A 35 18.23 1.28 -6.42
N SER A 36 17.01 1.82 -6.24
CA SER A 36 16.77 3.26 -6.14
C SER A 36 16.66 3.63 -4.67
N GLU A 37 17.48 4.57 -4.23
CA GLU A 37 17.40 5.10 -2.86
C GLU A 37 16.21 6.05 -2.70
N SER A 38 15.89 6.82 -3.74
CA SER A 38 14.75 7.74 -3.74
C SER A 38 13.41 7.02 -3.71
N GLU A 39 13.29 5.87 -4.37
CA GLU A 39 12.07 5.06 -4.42
C GLU A 39 12.06 3.93 -3.37
N GLY A 40 13.18 3.65 -2.71
CA GLY A 40 13.30 2.62 -1.67
C GLY A 40 13.07 1.18 -2.16
N ARG A 41 13.28 0.90 -3.45
CA ARG A 41 13.02 -0.41 -4.08
C ARG A 41 14.20 -0.99 -4.85
N THR A 42 14.13 -2.29 -5.09
CA THR A 42 15.03 -2.98 -6.02
C THR A 42 14.57 -2.73 -7.45
N LEU A 43 15.48 -2.32 -8.32
CA LEU A 43 15.18 -2.04 -9.72
C LEU A 43 15.10 -3.31 -10.56
N THR A 44 14.43 -3.20 -11.72
CA THR A 44 14.16 -4.30 -12.64
C THR A 44 15.45 -5.02 -13.06
N LYS A 45 15.48 -6.34 -12.98
CA LYS A 45 16.60 -7.16 -13.43
C LYS A 45 16.56 -7.33 -14.96
N PHE A 46 17.74 -7.49 -15.59
CA PHE A 46 17.79 -7.77 -17.02
C PHE A 46 17.03 -9.06 -17.32
N PRO A 47 16.07 -9.05 -18.27
CA PRO A 47 15.22 -10.22 -18.55
C PRO A 47 16.02 -11.39 -19.13
N GLN A 48 15.62 -12.60 -18.74
CA GLN A 48 16.19 -13.81 -19.35
C GLN A 48 15.58 -14.05 -20.73
N PHE A 49 16.43 -14.35 -21.71
CA PHE A 49 15.96 -14.62 -23.06
C PHE A 49 15.16 -15.93 -23.10
N ASN A 50 13.93 -15.85 -23.59
CA ASN A 50 13.07 -16.98 -23.91
C ASN A 50 12.48 -16.75 -25.32
N THR A 51 12.46 -17.79 -26.15
CA THR A 51 11.99 -17.72 -27.54
C THR A 51 10.50 -17.35 -27.63
N GLU A 52 9.70 -17.81 -26.69
CA GLU A 52 8.27 -17.55 -26.63
C GLU A 52 7.98 -16.08 -26.27
N SER A 53 8.63 -15.56 -25.23
CA SER A 53 8.53 -14.15 -24.83
C SER A 53 9.10 -13.19 -25.88
N PHE A 54 10.10 -13.64 -26.67
CA PHE A 54 10.61 -12.86 -27.79
C PHE A 54 9.61 -12.77 -28.94
N LEU A 55 8.93 -13.89 -29.27
CA LEU A 55 7.94 -13.92 -30.36
C LEU A 55 6.64 -13.20 -29.99
N SER A 56 6.26 -13.19 -28.71
CA SER A 56 5.09 -12.43 -28.20
C SER A 56 5.34 -10.92 -28.09
N GLY A 57 6.60 -10.46 -28.16
CA GLY A 57 6.99 -9.07 -27.91
C GLY A 57 7.23 -8.73 -26.44
N GLU A 58 6.93 -9.63 -25.51
CA GLU A 58 7.13 -9.45 -24.08
C GLU A 58 8.59 -9.20 -23.70
N TYR A 59 9.53 -9.97 -24.30
CA TYR A 59 10.96 -9.78 -24.05
C TYR A 59 11.45 -8.37 -24.40
N THR A 60 10.93 -7.77 -25.48
CA THR A 60 11.28 -6.40 -25.89
C THR A 60 10.70 -5.36 -24.93
N SER A 61 9.49 -5.59 -24.42
CA SER A 61 8.86 -4.74 -23.39
C SER A 61 9.63 -4.80 -22.08
N GLN A 62 10.05 -5.98 -21.64
CA GLN A 62 10.86 -6.17 -20.44
C GLN A 62 12.25 -5.53 -20.57
N ILE A 63 12.87 -5.55 -21.76
CA ILE A 63 14.14 -4.81 -22.03
C ILE A 63 13.89 -3.31 -21.91
N SER A 64 12.82 -2.79 -22.45
CA SER A 64 12.49 -1.37 -22.39
C SER A 64 12.28 -0.92 -20.94
N LEU A 65 11.51 -1.70 -20.16
CA LEU A 65 11.31 -1.46 -18.75
C LEU A 65 12.63 -1.49 -17.98
N TRP A 66 13.44 -2.54 -18.15
CA TRP A 66 14.77 -2.62 -17.53
C TRP A 66 15.66 -1.44 -17.90
N TYR A 67 15.63 -1.04 -19.18
CA TYR A 67 16.46 0.06 -19.66
C TYR A 67 16.11 1.39 -18.99
N ALA A 68 14.82 1.70 -18.88
CA ALA A 68 14.32 2.92 -18.24
C ALA A 68 14.59 2.90 -16.73
N ASP A 69 14.22 1.80 -16.08
CA ASP A 69 14.27 1.64 -14.64
C ASP A 69 15.69 1.66 -14.06
N THR A 70 16.67 1.12 -14.78
CA THR A 70 18.07 1.04 -14.34
C THR A 70 19.00 2.02 -15.07
N PHE A 71 18.48 3.08 -15.69
CA PHE A 71 19.30 4.05 -16.40
C PHE A 71 20.36 4.67 -15.47
N PRO A 72 21.65 4.78 -15.91
CA PRO A 72 22.70 5.35 -15.08
C PRO A 72 22.35 6.77 -14.60
N PHE A 73 22.52 7.04 -13.32
CA PHE A 73 22.21 8.34 -12.70
C PHE A 73 20.72 8.73 -12.76
N ARG A 74 19.80 7.74 -12.88
CA ARG A 74 18.37 7.97 -12.99
C ARG A 74 17.86 8.92 -11.90
N ASP A 75 18.12 8.63 -10.64
CA ASP A 75 17.64 9.43 -9.50
C ASP A 75 18.18 10.87 -9.56
N LEU A 76 19.47 11.03 -9.86
CA LEU A 76 20.07 12.35 -10.06
C LEU A 76 19.47 13.13 -11.26
N LEU A 77 19.14 12.42 -12.34
CA LEU A 77 18.53 13.04 -13.53
C LEU A 77 17.09 13.44 -13.28
N LEU A 78 16.35 12.69 -12.47
CA LEU A 78 15.01 13.03 -12.03
C LEU A 78 15.04 14.29 -11.14
N ASP A 79 15.91 14.33 -10.13
CA ASP A 79 16.12 15.50 -9.28
C ASP A 79 16.49 16.73 -10.11
N LEU A 80 17.46 16.60 -11.02
CA LEU A 80 17.89 17.71 -11.90
C LEU A 80 16.77 18.13 -12.87
N SER A 81 15.92 17.23 -13.30
CA SER A 81 14.75 17.54 -14.13
C SER A 81 13.74 18.37 -13.35
N GLY A 82 13.48 18.01 -12.06
CA GLY A 82 12.67 18.79 -11.14
C GLY A 82 13.21 20.22 -10.97
N ASP A 83 14.49 20.35 -10.64
CA ASP A 83 15.17 21.64 -10.48
C ASP A 83 15.11 22.51 -11.74
N LEU A 84 15.33 21.89 -12.93
CA LEU A 84 15.28 22.62 -14.22
C LEU A 84 13.87 23.09 -14.56
N LYS A 85 12.83 22.31 -14.25
CA LYS A 85 11.45 22.73 -14.47
C LYS A 85 11.09 23.94 -13.60
N GLY A 86 11.58 23.98 -12.34
CA GLY A 86 11.49 25.16 -11.48
C GLY A 86 12.09 26.43 -12.10
N LEU A 87 13.23 26.29 -12.75
CA LEU A 87 13.91 27.41 -13.41
C LEU A 87 13.18 27.97 -14.64
N TYR A 88 12.38 27.16 -15.35
CA TYR A 88 11.68 27.60 -16.57
C TYR A 88 10.28 28.16 -16.31
N GLY A 89 9.83 28.22 -15.04
CA GLY A 89 8.51 28.76 -14.70
C GLY A 89 7.37 27.98 -15.36
N VAL A 90 7.59 26.68 -15.63
CA VAL A 90 6.55 25.74 -16.05
C VAL A 90 5.90 25.25 -14.76
N GLY A 91 5.44 26.20 -13.96
CA GLY A 91 4.51 25.99 -12.86
C GLY A 91 3.16 26.49 -13.34
N ASP A 92 2.11 25.84 -12.83
CA ASP A 92 0.71 26.24 -13.03
C ASP A 92 0.13 26.05 -14.45
N GLN A 93 0.26 24.89 -15.03
CA GLN A 93 -0.92 24.30 -15.64
C GLN A 93 -1.70 23.69 -14.47
N GLU A 94 -2.94 24.17 -14.28
CA GLU A 94 -3.93 23.44 -13.49
C GLU A 94 -3.90 21.99 -14.03
N PHE A 95 -3.18 21.12 -13.34
CA PHE A 95 -3.39 19.70 -13.49
C PHE A 95 -4.79 19.50 -12.93
N GLU A 96 -5.76 19.23 -13.79
CA GLU A 96 -6.92 18.50 -13.39
C GLU A 96 -6.38 17.17 -12.86
N GLY A 97 -6.11 17.12 -11.54
CA GLY A 97 -5.75 15.91 -10.85
C GLY A 97 -6.80 14.85 -11.21
N TYR A 98 -6.40 13.61 -11.35
CA TYR A 98 -7.33 12.51 -11.59
C TYR A 98 -8.39 12.56 -10.48
N HIS A 99 -9.48 13.28 -10.76
CA HIS A 99 -10.69 13.23 -9.97
C HIS A 99 -11.33 11.89 -10.32
N GLY A 100 -11.05 10.87 -9.49
CA GLY A 100 -11.75 9.62 -9.60
C GLY A 100 -13.24 9.93 -9.51
N GLU A 101 -14.03 9.56 -10.54
CA GLU A 101 -15.47 9.66 -10.41
C GLU A 101 -15.90 8.65 -9.34
N ALA A 102 -16.36 9.14 -8.20
CA ALA A 102 -16.95 8.32 -7.16
C ALA A 102 -18.38 7.92 -7.59
N ASP A 103 -18.75 6.67 -7.36
CA ASP A 103 -20.13 6.25 -7.46
C ASP A 103 -20.94 6.82 -6.28
N THR A 104 -22.25 6.87 -6.43
CA THR A 104 -23.15 7.28 -5.34
C THR A 104 -23.33 6.12 -4.37
N LEU A 105 -23.01 6.32 -3.10
CA LEU A 105 -23.27 5.35 -2.04
C LEU A 105 -24.75 5.40 -1.62
N ASP A 106 -25.49 4.31 -1.81
CA ASP A 106 -26.88 4.16 -1.38
C ASP A 106 -26.95 3.22 -0.17
N MET A 107 -27.07 3.79 1.02
CA MET A 107 -27.20 3.04 2.28
C MET A 107 -28.48 2.23 2.40
N ASN A 108 -29.45 2.43 1.51
CA ASN A 108 -30.74 1.75 1.51
C ASN A 108 -30.89 0.73 0.36
N GLN A 109 -29.80 0.44 -0.36
CA GLN A 109 -29.88 -0.55 -1.44
C GLN A 109 -30.23 -1.94 -0.92
N ASP A 110 -30.95 -2.73 -1.72
CA ASP A 110 -31.21 -4.13 -1.42
C ASP A 110 -29.96 -4.98 -1.68
N PHE A 111 -29.48 -5.70 -0.67
CA PHE A 111 -28.37 -6.64 -0.82
C PHE A 111 -28.88 -8.01 -1.23
N VAL A 112 -28.48 -8.46 -2.41
CA VAL A 112 -28.87 -9.76 -2.97
C VAL A 112 -27.61 -10.61 -3.23
N TRP A 113 -27.53 -11.75 -2.56
CA TRP A 113 -26.49 -12.75 -2.81
C TRP A 113 -26.85 -13.53 -4.06
N ASP A 114 -26.16 -13.26 -5.17
CA ASP A 114 -26.31 -13.98 -6.42
C ASP A 114 -25.31 -15.12 -6.49
N LYS A 115 -25.80 -16.37 -6.70
CA LYS A 115 -24.96 -17.57 -6.78
C LYS A 115 -24.40 -17.81 -8.19
N GLU A 116 -24.71 -16.96 -9.16
CA GLU A 116 -24.06 -17.09 -10.46
C GLU A 116 -22.57 -16.80 -10.29
N PRO A 117 -21.68 -17.74 -10.65
CA PRO A 117 -20.25 -17.45 -10.58
C PRO A 117 -19.96 -16.23 -11.47
N SER A 118 -19.37 -15.22 -10.88
CA SER A 118 -18.70 -14.18 -11.65
C SER A 118 -17.84 -14.85 -12.71
N ALA A 119 -17.79 -14.29 -13.92
CA ALA A 119 -16.97 -14.84 -14.99
C ALA A 119 -15.57 -15.12 -14.44
N PRO A 120 -14.93 -16.27 -14.79
CA PRO A 120 -13.62 -16.60 -14.26
C PRO A 120 -12.70 -15.39 -14.48
N PRO A 121 -11.90 -15.03 -13.47
CA PRO A 121 -11.01 -13.89 -13.58
C PRO A 121 -10.18 -14.05 -14.85
N PRO A 122 -9.99 -13.01 -15.66
CA PRO A 122 -9.16 -13.10 -16.84
C PRO A 122 -7.79 -13.61 -16.39
N THR A 123 -7.25 -14.56 -17.14
CA THR A 123 -5.93 -15.15 -16.87
C THR A 123 -4.96 -13.98 -16.66
N MET A 124 -4.50 -13.78 -15.45
CA MET A 124 -3.58 -12.68 -15.16
C MET A 124 -2.25 -13.04 -15.80
N GLU A 125 -1.90 -12.39 -16.89
CA GLU A 125 -0.50 -12.20 -17.24
C GLU A 125 0.16 -11.49 -16.06
N ASN A 126 1.37 -11.92 -15.68
CA ASN A 126 2.08 -11.40 -14.52
C ASN A 126 1.98 -9.87 -14.46
N PRO A 127 1.58 -9.28 -13.32
CA PRO A 127 1.31 -7.87 -13.23
C PRO A 127 2.57 -7.08 -13.59
N VAL A 128 2.47 -6.30 -14.64
CA VAL A 128 3.40 -5.20 -14.88
C VAL A 128 3.03 -4.16 -13.82
N PRO A 129 3.95 -3.78 -12.93
CA PRO A 129 3.68 -2.67 -12.03
C PRO A 129 3.28 -1.45 -12.85
N PRO A 130 2.33 -0.63 -12.39
CA PRO A 130 1.84 0.51 -13.12
C PRO A 130 3.03 1.36 -13.56
N SER A 131 3.10 1.66 -14.85
CA SER A 131 4.08 2.58 -15.40
C SER A 131 3.76 3.98 -14.90
N GLU A 132 4.60 4.52 -14.05
CA GLU A 132 4.54 5.92 -13.66
C GLU A 132 4.73 6.79 -14.90
N GLU A 133 3.67 7.43 -15.37
CA GLU A 133 3.78 8.57 -16.28
C GLU A 133 4.15 9.80 -15.46
N GLU A 134 5.30 10.37 -15.79
CA GLU A 134 5.85 11.56 -15.16
C GLU A 134 4.95 12.77 -15.36
N THR A 135 4.65 13.47 -14.28
CA THR A 135 4.26 14.87 -14.37
C THR A 135 4.97 15.70 -13.30
N THR A 136 5.57 16.74 -13.80
CA THR A 136 6.45 17.66 -13.10
C THR A 136 5.79 19.01 -12.93
N SER A 137 6.02 19.68 -11.83
CA SER A 137 5.81 21.12 -11.72
C SER A 137 6.79 21.81 -10.79
N ALA A 138 7.05 23.05 -11.11
CA ALA A 138 8.14 23.88 -10.68
C ALA A 138 7.76 24.92 -9.61
N GLU A 139 8.79 25.35 -8.91
CA GLU A 139 8.79 26.30 -7.80
C GLU A 139 8.67 27.78 -8.23
N THR A 140 8.16 28.62 -7.32
CA THR A 140 8.54 30.04 -7.26
C THR A 140 8.71 30.46 -5.80
N GLU A 141 9.92 30.82 -5.45
CA GLU A 141 10.22 31.48 -4.17
C GLU A 141 9.72 32.94 -4.16
N THR A 142 9.04 33.31 -3.10
CA THR A 142 9.07 34.68 -2.59
C THR A 142 9.01 34.71 -1.06
N ASP A 143 10.09 35.17 -0.50
CA ASP A 143 10.27 35.50 0.91
C ASP A 143 9.37 36.68 1.29
N THR A 144 8.49 36.51 2.26
CA THR A 144 8.14 37.56 3.25
C THR A 144 7.23 37.03 4.37
N SER A 145 7.61 37.32 5.58
CA SER A 145 7.00 37.02 6.87
C SER A 145 5.55 37.51 7.01
N ALA A 146 4.63 36.57 7.02
CA ALA A 146 3.34 36.52 7.74
C ALA A 146 2.89 35.06 7.63
N GLU A 147 2.47 34.45 8.70
CA GLU A 147 1.87 33.08 8.61
C GLU A 147 0.60 33.18 7.75
N GLU A 148 0.76 32.92 6.47
CA GLU A 148 -0.37 32.68 5.58
C GLU A 148 -0.97 31.32 5.95
N PRO A 149 -2.31 31.16 5.85
CA PRO A 149 -2.92 29.86 6.05
C PRO A 149 -2.28 28.87 5.07
N PRO A 150 -2.05 27.60 5.51
CA PRO A 150 -1.38 26.60 4.68
C PRO A 150 -2.09 26.47 3.34
N VAL A 151 -1.32 26.65 2.26
CA VAL A 151 -1.81 26.47 0.90
C VAL A 151 -2.21 25.00 0.76
N ALA A 152 -3.42 24.74 0.29
CA ALA A 152 -3.91 23.40 0.04
C ALA A 152 -3.80 23.12 -1.45
N GLU A 153 -3.22 21.96 -1.80
CA GLU A 153 -2.97 21.53 -3.17
C GLU A 153 -3.53 20.12 -3.38
N THR A 154 -4.05 19.84 -4.58
CA THR A 154 -4.44 18.48 -5.00
C THR A 154 -3.49 18.04 -6.10
N ILE A 155 -2.83 16.89 -5.91
CA ILE A 155 -1.85 16.32 -6.82
C ILE A 155 -2.24 14.87 -7.07
N ASP A 156 -2.67 14.50 -8.27
CA ASP A 156 -2.96 13.12 -8.70
C ASP A 156 -3.75 12.25 -7.69
N GLY A 157 -4.87 12.80 -7.15
CA GLY A 157 -5.68 12.11 -6.14
C GLY A 157 -5.17 12.25 -4.70
N TYR A 158 -4.07 12.96 -4.50
CA TYR A 158 -3.53 13.32 -3.18
C TYR A 158 -3.91 14.75 -2.82
N TYR A 159 -4.31 14.96 -1.60
CA TYR A 159 -4.61 16.28 -1.05
C TYR A 159 -3.57 16.68 -0.04
N VAL A 160 -2.81 17.73 -0.33
CA VAL A 160 -1.75 18.28 0.53
C VAL A 160 -2.22 19.56 1.21
N LYS A 161 -2.01 19.67 2.52
CA LYS A 161 -2.31 20.89 3.27
C LYS A 161 -1.25 21.07 4.36
N GLY A 162 -0.37 22.05 4.15
CA GLY A 162 0.74 22.32 5.07
C GLY A 162 1.78 21.18 5.07
N ASP A 163 1.91 20.52 6.22
CA ASP A 163 2.87 19.43 6.44
C ASP A 163 2.24 18.02 6.38
N THR A 164 1.03 17.92 5.89
CA THR A 164 0.27 16.67 5.86
C THR A 164 -0.34 16.43 4.49
N CYS A 165 -0.32 15.18 4.06
CA CYS A 165 -0.92 14.72 2.81
C CYS A 165 -1.89 13.56 3.08
N TRP A 166 -2.94 13.48 2.28
CA TRP A 166 -3.94 12.42 2.33
C TRP A 166 -4.18 11.88 0.93
N GLU A 167 -4.25 10.55 0.82
CA GLU A 167 -4.79 9.86 -0.34
C GLU A 167 -6.32 9.90 -0.25
N LEU A 168 -6.99 10.32 -1.33
CA LEU A 168 -8.43 10.48 -1.35
C LEU A 168 -9.11 9.19 -1.82
N TYR A 169 -10.16 8.80 -1.15
CA TYR A 169 -10.94 7.61 -1.48
C TYR A 169 -12.13 7.96 -2.38
N TYR A 170 -12.32 7.15 -3.42
CA TYR A 170 -13.44 7.23 -4.34
C TYR A 170 -14.22 5.92 -4.33
N TYR A 171 -15.42 5.92 -3.75
CA TYR A 171 -16.28 4.75 -3.68
C TYR A 171 -16.58 4.20 -5.07
N LYS A 172 -16.45 2.88 -5.22
CA LYS A 172 -16.74 2.13 -6.45
C LYS A 172 -17.69 0.99 -6.10
N ALA A 173 -18.95 1.15 -6.45
CA ALA A 173 -20.03 0.25 -6.05
C ALA A 173 -19.75 -1.22 -6.43
N ASP A 174 -19.28 -1.47 -7.65
CA ASP A 174 -18.94 -2.83 -8.11
C ASP A 174 -17.78 -3.43 -7.32
N LEU A 175 -16.72 -2.67 -7.08
CA LEU A 175 -15.53 -3.18 -6.39
C LEU A 175 -15.82 -3.46 -4.92
N VAL A 176 -16.55 -2.58 -4.26
CA VAL A 176 -16.94 -2.76 -2.85
C VAL A 176 -17.89 -3.96 -2.70
N ASP A 177 -18.86 -4.14 -3.61
CA ASP A 177 -19.73 -5.33 -3.61
C ASP A 177 -18.91 -6.62 -3.78
N ARG A 178 -17.96 -6.65 -4.72
CA ARG A 178 -17.07 -7.79 -4.95
C ARG A 178 -16.20 -8.07 -3.73
N TYR A 179 -15.66 -7.05 -3.06
CA TYR A 179 -14.94 -7.20 -1.80
C TYR A 179 -15.81 -7.90 -0.74
N CYS A 180 -17.04 -7.42 -0.51
CA CYS A 180 -17.97 -8.02 0.45
C CYS A 180 -18.24 -9.50 0.12
N ARG A 181 -18.43 -9.82 -1.16
CA ARG A 181 -18.64 -11.20 -1.62
C ARG A 181 -17.44 -12.10 -1.38
N VAL A 182 -16.23 -11.61 -1.55
CA VAL A 182 -15.01 -12.38 -1.26
C VAL A 182 -14.96 -12.77 0.21
N VAL A 183 -15.21 -11.83 1.11
CA VAL A 183 -15.17 -12.08 2.56
C VAL A 183 -16.24 -13.09 2.97
N VAL A 184 -17.45 -12.96 2.44
CA VAL A 184 -18.55 -13.91 2.70
C VAL A 184 -18.27 -15.29 2.08
N GLN A 185 -17.69 -15.35 0.88
CA GLN A 185 -17.31 -16.61 0.25
C GLN A 185 -16.21 -17.32 1.06
N ALA A 186 -15.22 -16.60 1.57
CA ALA A 186 -14.21 -17.15 2.46
C ALA A 186 -14.84 -17.76 3.73
N ALA A 187 -15.83 -17.07 4.31
CA ALA A 187 -16.55 -17.60 5.47
C ALA A 187 -17.39 -18.84 5.13
N LEU A 188 -17.94 -18.93 3.91
CA LEU A 188 -18.66 -20.11 3.42
C LEU A 188 -17.70 -21.30 3.22
N ASP A 189 -16.54 -21.07 2.62
CA ASP A 189 -15.55 -22.11 2.32
C ASP A 189 -14.86 -22.63 3.60
N LEU A 190 -14.77 -21.77 4.63
CA LEU A 190 -14.18 -22.10 5.93
C LEU A 190 -15.24 -22.46 6.99
N ASP A 191 -16.51 -22.61 6.60
CA ASP A 191 -17.60 -22.90 7.54
C ASP A 191 -17.37 -24.25 8.26
N GLY A 192 -17.40 -24.22 9.58
CA GLY A 192 -17.07 -25.35 10.43
C GLY A 192 -15.55 -25.66 10.55
N ILE A 193 -14.68 -24.88 9.96
CA ILE A 193 -13.22 -24.99 10.03
C ILE A 193 -12.62 -23.85 10.84
N ALA A 194 -12.91 -22.59 10.45
CA ALA A 194 -12.38 -21.40 11.08
C ALA A 194 -13.42 -20.29 11.15
N THR A 195 -13.25 -19.36 12.08
CA THR A 195 -14.04 -18.14 12.15
C THR A 195 -13.36 -17.03 11.36
N VAL A 196 -14.12 -16.40 10.46
CA VAL A 196 -13.63 -15.29 9.63
C VAL A 196 -14.01 -13.96 10.27
N TYR A 197 -13.01 -13.11 10.42
CA TYR A 197 -13.13 -11.72 10.87
C TYR A 197 -12.81 -10.79 9.70
N ASP A 198 -13.55 -9.69 9.56
CA ASP A 198 -13.30 -8.66 8.56
C ASP A 198 -13.05 -7.30 9.23
N MET A 199 -11.89 -6.74 8.97
CA MET A 199 -11.43 -5.48 9.53
C MET A 199 -11.00 -4.52 8.42
N VAL A 200 -11.89 -3.60 8.06
CA VAL A 200 -11.57 -2.51 7.15
C VAL A 200 -11.07 -1.32 7.95
N VAL A 201 -9.77 -1.03 7.81
CA VAL A 201 -9.10 0.05 8.53
C VAL A 201 -9.27 1.36 7.78
N PRO A 202 -9.88 2.40 8.40
CA PRO A 202 -9.94 3.72 7.80
C PRO A 202 -8.54 4.30 7.60
N THR A 203 -8.35 5.11 6.57
CA THR A 203 -7.11 5.87 6.38
C THR A 203 -7.24 7.25 7.01
N SER A 204 -6.13 7.98 7.15
CA SER A 204 -6.05 9.23 7.91
C SER A 204 -7.01 10.31 7.44
N TYR A 205 -7.34 10.39 6.13
CA TYR A 205 -8.27 11.40 5.61
C TYR A 205 -9.67 11.30 6.24
N CYS A 206 -10.10 10.09 6.62
CA CYS A 206 -11.41 9.85 7.23
C CYS A 206 -11.65 10.65 8.52
N TYR A 207 -10.58 11.03 9.20
CA TYR A 207 -10.65 11.79 10.46
C TYR A 207 -10.20 13.24 10.31
N ALA A 208 -9.47 13.56 9.24
CA ALA A 208 -8.85 14.84 9.03
C ALA A 208 -9.71 15.80 8.21
N LEU A 209 -10.50 15.27 7.26
CA LEU A 209 -11.27 16.07 6.32
C LEU A 209 -12.74 16.11 6.72
N SER A 210 -13.32 17.30 6.67
CA SER A 210 -14.75 17.51 6.88
C SER A 210 -15.56 17.08 5.64
N ASN A 211 -16.86 16.79 5.84
CA ASN A 211 -17.75 16.47 4.72
C ASN A 211 -17.81 17.59 3.66
N GLU A 212 -17.62 18.85 4.05
CA GLU A 212 -17.56 19.97 3.10
C GLU A 212 -16.27 19.93 2.25
N GLU A 213 -15.13 19.56 2.86
CA GLU A 213 -13.87 19.38 2.14
C GLU A 213 -13.95 18.16 1.21
N LEU A 214 -14.49 17.04 1.68
CA LEU A 214 -14.70 15.84 0.84
C LEU A 214 -15.58 16.15 -0.38
N GLN A 215 -16.67 16.88 -0.18
CA GLN A 215 -17.54 17.28 -1.29
C GLN A 215 -16.83 18.18 -2.31
N LYS A 216 -16.00 19.12 -1.86
CA LYS A 216 -15.21 20.00 -2.75
C LYS A 216 -14.17 19.22 -3.54
N LEU A 217 -13.62 18.16 -2.93
CA LEU A 217 -12.59 17.30 -3.54
C LEU A 217 -13.19 16.16 -4.38
N GLY A 218 -14.52 16.03 -4.40
CA GLY A 218 -15.20 14.90 -5.06
C GLY A 218 -14.89 13.54 -4.43
N ALA A 219 -14.33 13.53 -3.23
CA ALA A 219 -13.97 12.32 -2.50
C ALA A 219 -15.18 11.76 -1.72
N SER A 220 -15.17 10.46 -1.50
CA SER A 220 -16.24 9.75 -0.76
C SER A 220 -16.01 9.79 0.75
N ASP A 221 -17.09 9.70 1.52
CA ASP A 221 -17.03 9.47 2.96
C ASP A 221 -16.60 8.02 3.23
N GLY A 222 -15.37 7.84 3.69
CA GLY A 222 -14.79 6.52 3.94
C GLY A 222 -15.41 5.82 5.15
N LEU A 223 -15.80 6.56 6.19
CA LEU A 223 -16.43 5.97 7.37
C LEU A 223 -17.82 5.42 7.00
N GLN A 224 -18.58 6.18 6.22
CA GLN A 224 -19.88 5.71 5.74
C GLN A 224 -19.72 4.48 4.81
N THR A 225 -18.65 4.43 4.01
CA THR A 225 -18.37 3.24 3.19
C THR A 225 -18.04 2.01 4.03
N ILE A 226 -17.30 2.14 5.12
CA ILE A 226 -17.01 1.03 6.04
C ILE A 226 -18.31 0.49 6.67
N GLU A 227 -19.19 1.37 7.12
CA GLU A 227 -20.52 0.97 7.63
C GLU A 227 -21.35 0.24 6.58
N PHE A 228 -21.30 0.72 5.33
CA PHE A 228 -21.97 0.06 4.21
C PHE A 228 -21.41 -1.35 3.96
N ILE A 229 -20.08 -1.52 3.96
CA ILE A 229 -19.42 -2.82 3.79
C ILE A 229 -19.91 -3.81 4.86
N TYR A 230 -19.90 -3.41 6.12
CA TYR A 230 -20.33 -4.29 7.20
C TYR A 230 -21.82 -4.63 7.12
N THR A 231 -22.66 -3.67 6.74
CA THR A 231 -24.08 -3.92 6.48
C THR A 231 -24.29 -4.92 5.33
N ALA A 232 -23.50 -4.81 4.26
CA ALA A 232 -23.57 -5.72 3.13
C ALA A 232 -23.11 -7.14 3.51
N VAL A 233 -22.00 -7.27 4.22
CA VAL A 233 -21.46 -8.56 4.70
C VAL A 233 -22.48 -9.27 5.60
N ASP A 234 -23.07 -8.54 6.56
CA ASP A 234 -24.09 -9.06 7.47
C ASP A 234 -25.37 -9.52 6.71
N ALA A 235 -25.75 -8.80 5.66
CA ALA A 235 -26.90 -9.15 4.83
C ALA A 235 -26.61 -10.36 3.90
N TYR A 236 -25.40 -10.51 3.41
CA TYR A 236 -25.01 -11.60 2.50
C TYR A 236 -24.80 -12.93 3.22
N CYS A 237 -24.23 -12.96 4.43
CA CYS A 237 -23.94 -14.19 5.16
C CYS A 237 -25.13 -15.17 5.25
N PRO A 238 -26.33 -14.78 5.73
CA PRO A 238 -27.46 -15.67 5.80
C PRO A 238 -28.00 -16.09 4.41
N GLN A 239 -27.90 -15.23 3.39
CA GLN A 239 -28.33 -15.54 2.04
C GLN A 239 -27.39 -16.55 1.36
N ALA A 240 -26.11 -16.46 1.63
CA ALA A 240 -25.11 -17.42 1.18
C ALA A 240 -25.22 -18.79 1.88
N GLY A 241 -25.91 -18.84 3.02
CA GLY A 241 -26.06 -20.06 3.84
C GLY A 241 -24.87 -20.32 4.76
N VAL A 242 -24.10 -19.28 5.09
CA VAL A 242 -23.00 -19.35 6.06
C VAL A 242 -23.57 -19.62 7.44
N THR A 243 -23.09 -20.66 8.14
CA THR A 243 -23.59 -21.02 9.49
C THR A 243 -22.78 -20.37 10.59
N ASN A 244 -21.50 -20.04 10.32
CA ASN A 244 -20.65 -19.23 11.20
C ASN A 244 -20.37 -17.88 10.49
N PRO A 245 -21.22 -16.86 10.67
CA PRO A 245 -21.14 -15.62 9.91
C PRO A 245 -19.85 -14.87 10.17
N VAL A 246 -19.44 -14.05 9.21
CA VAL A 246 -18.30 -13.14 9.35
C VAL A 246 -18.51 -12.25 10.57
N VAL A 247 -17.46 -12.08 11.36
CA VAL A 247 -17.43 -11.12 12.47
C VAL A 247 -16.82 -9.82 11.96
N THR A 248 -17.66 -8.83 11.73
CA THR A 248 -17.20 -7.50 11.32
C THR A 248 -16.57 -6.73 12.48
N MET A 249 -15.46 -6.02 12.22
CA MET A 249 -14.62 -5.37 13.23
C MET A 249 -14.62 -3.85 13.04
N PRO A 250 -15.57 -3.10 13.62
CA PRO A 250 -15.72 -1.65 13.41
C PRO A 250 -14.66 -0.84 14.17
N VAL A 251 -13.40 -0.99 13.81
CA VAL A 251 -12.26 -0.29 14.45
C VAL A 251 -12.24 1.22 14.21
N HIS A 252 -13.02 1.70 13.26
CA HIS A 252 -13.13 3.13 12.95
C HIS A 252 -13.65 3.97 14.11
N GLU A 253 -14.57 3.44 14.93
CA GLU A 253 -15.05 4.12 16.13
C GLU A 253 -13.97 4.24 17.23
N LEU A 254 -13.14 3.18 17.37
CA LEU A 254 -12.01 3.20 18.29
C LEU A 254 -10.95 4.21 17.84
N LEU A 255 -10.55 4.16 16.57
CA LEU A 255 -9.52 5.06 16.04
C LEU A 255 -9.98 6.54 16.05
N ALA A 256 -11.28 6.80 15.90
CA ALA A 256 -11.85 8.15 16.06
C ALA A 256 -11.61 8.73 17.46
N GLN A 257 -11.55 7.91 18.51
CA GLN A 257 -11.27 8.35 19.89
C GLN A 257 -9.80 8.75 20.08
N HIS A 258 -8.92 8.26 19.20
CA HIS A 258 -7.48 8.48 19.23
C HIS A 258 -6.98 9.35 18.06
N LYS A 259 -7.87 9.96 17.27
CA LYS A 259 -7.54 10.73 16.07
C LYS A 259 -6.58 11.91 16.31
N ASP A 260 -6.55 12.43 17.52
CA ASP A 260 -5.68 13.54 17.91
C ASP A 260 -4.28 13.06 18.38
N GLU A 261 -4.07 11.74 18.39
CA GLU A 261 -2.78 11.11 18.66
C GLU A 261 -2.04 10.81 17.36
N TYR A 262 -0.72 10.58 17.44
CA TYR A 262 0.07 10.21 16.27
C TYR A 262 -0.16 8.73 15.90
N ILE A 263 -1.35 8.43 15.35
CA ILE A 263 -1.75 7.08 14.92
C ILE A 263 -1.67 6.88 13.40
N TYR A 264 -1.42 7.95 12.65
CA TYR A 264 -1.15 7.93 11.21
C TYR A 264 0.07 8.80 10.90
N TYR A 265 0.83 8.42 9.87
CA TYR A 265 1.87 9.28 9.33
C TYR A 265 1.26 10.43 8.53
N ARG A 266 2.02 11.54 8.41
CA ARG A 266 1.63 12.70 7.60
C ARG A 266 2.17 12.63 6.18
N THR A 267 3.32 11.96 6.01
CA THR A 267 4.08 11.84 4.76
C THR A 267 3.97 10.46 4.13
N ASP A 268 3.22 9.55 4.77
CA ASP A 268 3.03 8.16 4.33
C ASP A 268 1.55 7.75 4.49
N HIS A 269 1.07 6.84 3.63
CA HIS A 269 -0.33 6.41 3.64
C HIS A 269 -0.68 5.43 4.77
N HIS A 270 0.30 4.91 5.49
CA HIS A 270 0.06 3.94 6.57
C HIS A 270 -0.32 4.58 7.90
N TRP A 271 -0.89 3.76 8.77
CA TRP A 271 -0.93 4.02 10.19
C TRP A 271 0.46 3.89 10.83
N THR A 272 0.63 4.44 12.03
CA THR A 272 1.80 4.19 12.86
C THR A 272 1.65 2.85 13.59
N ALA A 273 2.72 2.34 14.17
CA ALA A 273 2.66 1.15 15.02
C ALA A 273 1.72 1.34 16.23
N LYS A 274 1.54 2.58 16.71
CA LYS A 274 0.57 2.90 17.77
C LYS A 274 -0.87 2.75 17.28
N GLY A 275 -1.17 3.15 16.05
CA GLY A 275 -2.48 2.90 15.43
C GLY A 275 -2.74 1.40 15.28
N ALA A 276 -1.76 0.65 14.80
CA ALA A 276 -1.83 -0.81 14.71
C ALA A 276 -2.02 -1.47 16.09
N TRP A 277 -1.39 -0.95 17.15
CA TRP A 277 -1.55 -1.46 18.51
C TRP A 277 -2.97 -1.25 19.04
N TYR A 278 -3.59 -0.09 18.89
CA TYR A 278 -4.99 0.12 19.27
C TYR A 278 -5.92 -0.88 18.58
N THR A 279 -5.70 -1.06 17.28
CA THR A 279 -6.51 -1.94 16.44
C THR A 279 -6.30 -3.42 16.79
N SER A 280 -5.06 -3.83 17.08
CA SER A 280 -4.77 -5.20 17.51
C SER A 280 -5.42 -5.54 18.86
N ARG A 281 -5.44 -4.61 19.80
CA ARG A 281 -6.15 -4.79 21.09
C ARG A 281 -7.63 -5.01 20.87
N TYR A 282 -8.26 -4.20 20.02
CA TYR A 282 -9.69 -4.36 19.72
C TYR A 282 -9.98 -5.76 19.18
N PHE A 283 -9.14 -6.27 18.29
CA PHE A 283 -9.23 -7.63 17.76
C PHE A 283 -9.00 -8.68 18.87
N LEU A 284 -7.92 -8.54 19.65
CA LEU A 284 -7.54 -9.50 20.69
C LEU A 284 -8.55 -9.58 21.82
N ASP A 285 -9.20 -8.47 22.18
CA ASP A 285 -10.34 -8.44 23.12
C ASP A 285 -11.53 -9.21 22.56
N ALA A 286 -11.86 -9.05 21.26
CA ALA A 286 -12.97 -9.75 20.62
C ALA A 286 -12.77 -11.29 20.57
N VAL A 287 -11.52 -11.75 20.38
CA VAL A 287 -11.15 -13.16 20.39
C VAL A 287 -10.72 -13.67 21.77
N ASN A 288 -10.84 -12.83 22.81
CA ASN A 288 -10.50 -13.13 24.21
C ASN A 288 -9.05 -13.65 24.38
N ARG A 289 -8.09 -12.97 23.77
CA ARG A 289 -6.66 -13.24 23.88
C ARG A 289 -5.95 -12.19 24.73
N PRO A 290 -5.03 -12.61 25.64
CA PRO A 290 -4.20 -11.66 26.36
C PRO A 290 -3.20 -10.98 25.43
N TYR A 291 -2.80 -9.77 25.75
CA TYR A 291 -1.79 -9.00 25.04
C TYR A 291 -0.94 -8.17 26.01
N PRO A 292 0.31 -7.85 25.66
CA PRO A 292 1.14 -6.94 26.47
C PRO A 292 0.58 -5.51 26.47
N ALA A 293 0.74 -4.81 27.58
CA ALA A 293 0.51 -3.37 27.64
C ALA A 293 1.55 -2.64 26.77
N LEU A 294 1.22 -1.44 26.26
CA LEU A 294 2.12 -0.71 25.36
C LEU A 294 3.48 -0.41 26.01
N GLU A 295 3.48 -0.20 27.32
CA GLU A 295 4.66 0.10 28.14
C GLU A 295 5.60 -1.11 28.31
N GLU A 296 5.16 -2.32 27.98
CA GLU A 296 5.98 -3.53 28.01
C GLU A 296 6.82 -3.71 26.74
N TYR A 297 6.52 -2.95 25.69
CA TYR A 297 7.31 -2.94 24.46
C TYR A 297 8.50 -1.99 24.60
N GLU A 298 9.68 -2.46 24.26
CA GLU A 298 10.83 -1.59 24.04
C GLU A 298 10.61 -0.84 22.72
N VAL A 299 10.90 0.47 22.70
CA VAL A 299 10.67 1.32 21.51
C VAL A 299 11.99 1.71 20.88
N PHE A 300 12.13 1.48 19.59
CA PHE A 300 13.20 2.04 18.78
C PHE A 300 12.61 3.05 17.79
N THR A 301 13.21 4.24 17.69
CA THR A 301 12.71 5.31 16.84
C THR A 301 13.66 5.59 15.67
N TYR A 302 13.13 5.60 14.45
CA TYR A 302 13.79 6.20 13.30
C TYR A 302 13.37 7.67 13.22
N ASP A 303 14.30 8.59 13.42
CA ASP A 303 14.02 10.03 13.59
C ASP A 303 13.56 10.76 12.33
N THR A 304 13.78 10.17 11.15
CA THR A 304 13.44 10.85 9.88
C THR A 304 12.81 9.85 8.91
N PHE A 305 11.57 10.13 8.54
CA PHE A 305 10.82 9.33 7.59
C PHE A 305 10.03 10.22 6.63
N LEU A 306 10.31 10.09 5.35
CA LEU A 306 9.52 10.64 4.26
C LEU A 306 8.94 9.47 3.48
N GLY A 307 7.63 9.27 3.62
CA GLY A 307 6.93 8.08 3.14
C GLY A 307 6.44 8.18 1.70
N SER A 308 5.49 7.30 1.36
CA SER A 308 4.92 7.18 0.02
C SER A 308 4.24 8.46 -0.46
N LEU A 309 3.48 9.14 0.40
CA LEU A 309 2.77 10.37 0.03
C LEU A 309 3.75 11.49 -0.34
N TYR A 310 4.88 11.60 0.39
CA TYR A 310 5.94 12.50 -0.03
C TYR A 310 6.57 12.08 -1.37
N ARG A 311 6.84 10.78 -1.57
CA ARG A 311 7.43 10.30 -2.83
C ARG A 311 6.56 10.61 -4.05
N HIS A 312 5.24 10.52 -3.91
CA HIS A 312 4.30 10.84 -4.98
C HIS A 312 4.16 12.35 -5.22
N THR A 313 4.04 13.13 -4.16
CA THR A 313 3.74 14.57 -4.29
C THR A 313 4.97 15.46 -4.37
N GLN A 314 6.12 15.01 -3.86
CA GLN A 314 7.35 15.81 -3.73
C GLN A 314 7.12 17.17 -3.04
N SER A 315 6.10 17.27 -2.17
CA SER A 315 5.71 18.51 -1.53
C SER A 315 6.80 19.05 -0.59
N GLU A 316 7.18 20.31 -0.75
CA GLU A 316 8.13 21.00 0.11
C GLU A 316 7.63 21.15 1.56
N GLY A 317 6.31 21.20 1.76
CA GLY A 317 5.70 21.21 3.09
C GLY A 317 5.98 19.90 3.84
N LEU A 318 5.78 18.76 3.18
CA LEU A 318 6.08 17.44 3.74
C LEU A 318 7.59 17.27 3.98
N LYS A 319 8.43 17.68 3.03
CA LYS A 319 9.89 17.58 3.11
C LYS A 319 10.49 18.32 4.31
N LYS A 320 9.94 19.49 4.63
CA LYS A 320 10.37 20.31 5.78
C LYS A 320 9.97 19.71 7.13
N HIS A 321 8.96 18.84 7.14
CA HIS A 321 8.39 18.27 8.36
C HIS A 321 8.27 16.75 8.26
N PRO A 322 9.40 16.01 8.15
CA PRO A 322 9.37 14.57 8.04
C PRO A 322 8.69 13.93 9.26
N ASP A 323 8.18 12.74 9.06
CA ASP A 323 7.70 11.85 10.12
C ASP A 323 8.86 11.17 10.85
N TYR A 324 8.53 10.43 11.88
CA TYR A 324 9.40 9.46 12.55
C TYR A 324 8.66 8.13 12.64
N VAL A 325 9.41 7.02 12.79
CA VAL A 325 8.82 5.69 12.96
C VAL A 325 9.22 5.13 14.32
N ASP A 326 8.23 4.98 15.21
CA ASP A 326 8.37 4.23 16.44
C ASP A 326 8.11 2.74 16.15
N ALA A 327 9.13 1.93 16.34
CA ALA A 327 9.06 0.48 16.21
C ALA A 327 8.99 -0.15 17.60
N TYR A 328 7.87 -0.77 17.92
CA TYR A 328 7.62 -1.43 19.20
C TYR A 328 8.08 -2.89 19.12
N LEU A 329 9.12 -3.22 19.88
CA LEU A 329 9.70 -4.56 19.90
C LEU A 329 8.86 -5.49 20.78
N SER A 330 8.25 -6.50 20.17
CA SER A 330 7.50 -7.54 20.88
C SER A 330 8.32 -8.08 22.06
N PRO A 331 7.76 -8.21 23.28
CA PRO A 331 8.48 -8.73 24.45
C PRO A 331 9.04 -10.13 24.25
N ASN A 332 8.32 -11.05 23.63
CA ASN A 332 8.66 -12.47 23.54
C ASN A 332 9.09 -12.91 22.15
N VAL A 333 8.45 -12.39 21.09
CA VAL A 333 8.69 -12.81 19.70
C VAL A 333 9.63 -11.83 19.00
N LYS A 334 10.80 -12.30 18.58
CA LYS A 334 11.82 -11.44 17.95
C LYS A 334 12.04 -11.70 16.48
N GLU A 335 11.55 -12.83 15.96
CA GLU A 335 11.79 -13.29 14.61
C GLU A 335 10.48 -13.57 13.87
N VAL A 336 10.51 -13.41 12.57
CA VAL A 336 9.47 -13.80 11.63
C VAL A 336 10.10 -14.63 10.52
N THR A 337 9.48 -15.74 10.18
CA THR A 337 9.83 -16.51 8.99
C THR A 337 9.07 -15.94 7.81
N ILE A 338 9.77 -15.56 6.75
CA ILE A 338 9.20 -15.08 5.49
C ILE A 338 9.52 -16.05 4.36
N PHE A 339 8.70 -16.08 3.32
CA PHE A 339 9.02 -16.78 2.07
C PHE A 339 9.47 -15.76 1.02
N ARG A 340 10.71 -15.92 0.56
CA ARG A 340 11.35 -15.06 -0.42
C ARG A 340 12.37 -15.84 -1.24
N ASP A 341 12.47 -15.55 -2.53
CA ASP A 341 13.42 -16.20 -3.46
C ASP A 341 13.32 -17.75 -3.41
N ASP A 342 12.07 -18.28 -3.35
CA ASP A 342 11.72 -19.70 -3.26
C ASP A 342 12.25 -20.44 -2.02
N ILE A 343 12.60 -19.70 -0.96
CA ILE A 343 13.04 -20.27 0.32
C ILE A 343 12.41 -19.57 1.52
N TYR A 344 12.25 -20.34 2.62
CA TYR A 344 11.89 -19.78 3.92
C TYR A 344 13.12 -19.20 4.59
N GLN A 345 13.01 -17.97 5.12
CA GLN A 345 14.10 -17.24 5.77
C GLN A 345 13.61 -16.67 7.09
N SER A 346 14.39 -16.89 8.17
CA SER A 346 14.18 -16.14 9.42
C SER A 346 14.72 -14.73 9.28
N ARG A 347 13.95 -13.76 9.74
CA ARG A 347 14.28 -12.33 9.76
C ARG A 347 13.88 -11.74 11.12
N PRO A 348 14.46 -10.59 11.52
CA PRO A 348 13.93 -9.85 12.65
C PRO A 348 12.46 -9.49 12.44
N LEU A 349 11.62 -9.68 13.46
CA LEU A 349 10.21 -9.25 13.41
C LEU A 349 10.12 -7.73 13.31
N ILE A 350 11.04 -7.02 13.98
CA ILE A 350 11.31 -5.59 13.80
C ILE A 350 12.78 -5.44 13.38
N ASP A 351 13.01 -4.97 12.17
CA ASP A 351 14.36 -4.72 11.66
C ASP A 351 14.84 -3.34 12.11
N LEU A 352 15.88 -3.29 12.93
CA LEU A 352 16.48 -2.07 13.47
C LEU A 352 17.60 -1.50 12.58
N GLU A 353 17.93 -2.20 11.49
CA GLU A 353 19.04 -1.86 10.60
C GLU A 353 18.56 -1.38 9.23
N VAL A 354 17.28 -0.95 9.10
CA VAL A 354 16.74 -0.45 7.83
C VAL A 354 17.51 0.79 7.39
N THR A 355 18.24 0.68 6.30
CA THR A 355 19.02 1.78 5.70
C THR A 355 18.25 2.51 4.61
N SER A 356 17.21 1.88 4.00
CA SER A 356 16.37 2.50 2.98
C SER A 356 15.63 3.72 3.51
N SER A 357 15.19 4.61 2.63
CA SER A 357 14.34 5.75 2.97
C SER A 357 12.95 5.29 3.47
N ASN A 358 12.46 4.15 2.99
CA ASN A 358 11.21 3.56 3.46
C ASN A 358 11.39 2.86 4.82
N LYS A 359 11.30 3.63 5.91
CA LYS A 359 11.45 3.12 7.29
C LYS A 359 10.31 2.21 7.73
N TYR A 360 9.14 2.29 7.09
CA TYR A 360 8.01 1.41 7.39
C TYR A 360 8.34 -0.08 7.13
N THR A 361 9.30 -0.37 6.26
CA THR A 361 9.77 -1.75 6.02
C THR A 361 10.48 -2.39 7.22
N CYS A 362 10.68 -1.66 8.32
CA CYS A 362 11.16 -2.24 9.57
C CYS A 362 10.17 -3.25 10.18
N PHE A 363 8.88 -3.09 9.89
CA PHE A 363 7.85 -3.99 10.37
C PHE A 363 7.79 -5.26 9.53
N SER A 364 7.92 -6.41 10.18
CA SER A 364 7.80 -7.75 9.58
C SER A 364 8.66 -7.97 8.33
N SER A 365 9.77 -7.22 8.22
CA SER A 365 10.71 -7.27 7.06
C SER A 365 10.14 -6.72 5.75
N GLY A 366 9.04 -5.95 5.77
CA GLY A 366 8.37 -5.41 4.58
C GLY A 366 7.40 -6.39 3.92
N ASP A 367 7.14 -6.23 2.60
CA ASP A 367 6.13 -7.02 1.89
C ASP A 367 6.69 -8.35 1.37
N HIS A 368 6.05 -9.45 1.79
CA HIS A 368 6.33 -10.81 1.36
C HIS A 368 5.03 -11.60 1.18
N GLN A 369 5.07 -12.64 0.35
CA GLN A 369 3.88 -13.46 0.13
C GLN A 369 3.43 -14.26 1.36
N TYR A 370 4.34 -14.55 2.32
CA TYR A 370 4.07 -15.37 3.50
C TYR A 370 4.90 -14.92 4.68
N TYR A 371 4.29 -15.02 5.88
CA TYR A 371 4.92 -14.75 7.18
C TYR A 371 4.46 -15.79 8.19
N GLU A 372 5.36 -16.15 9.11
CA GLU A 372 5.06 -16.98 10.27
C GLU A 372 5.87 -16.49 11.48
N THR A 373 5.17 -16.24 12.59
CA THR A 373 5.79 -16.06 13.89
C THR A 373 5.46 -17.25 14.79
N TYR A 374 6.36 -17.59 15.69
CA TYR A 374 6.18 -18.64 16.67
C TYR A 374 6.52 -18.15 18.06
N ASN A 375 5.55 -18.28 18.98
CA ASN A 375 5.72 -17.95 20.39
C ASN A 375 5.62 -19.19 21.28
N PRO A 376 6.77 -19.83 21.62
CA PRO A 376 6.79 -21.05 22.44
C PRO A 376 6.33 -20.84 23.88
N THR A 377 6.15 -19.58 24.33
CA THR A 377 5.69 -19.29 25.70
C THR A 377 4.19 -19.48 25.87
N ILE A 378 3.42 -19.48 24.79
CA ILE A 378 1.96 -19.69 24.79
C ILE A 378 1.64 -21.19 24.97
N GLY A 379 2.08 -22.05 24.06
CA GLY A 379 1.98 -23.51 24.20
C GLY A 379 0.56 -24.08 24.25
N ASP A 380 -0.43 -23.38 23.67
CA ASP A 380 -1.86 -23.74 23.69
C ASP A 380 -2.39 -24.24 22.35
N GLY A 381 -1.54 -24.28 21.32
CA GLY A 381 -1.88 -24.66 19.95
C GLY A 381 -2.64 -23.57 19.18
N SER A 382 -2.78 -22.37 19.72
CA SER A 382 -3.55 -21.30 19.06
C SER A 382 -2.88 -20.79 17.80
N SER A 383 -3.68 -20.50 16.79
CA SER A 383 -3.19 -20.01 15.50
C SER A 383 -4.10 -18.94 14.90
N LEU A 384 -3.49 -17.93 14.30
CA LEU A 384 -4.14 -16.83 13.59
C LEU A 384 -3.61 -16.78 12.17
N LEU A 385 -4.48 -16.66 11.18
CA LEU A 385 -4.13 -16.25 9.82
C LEU A 385 -4.58 -14.82 9.57
N ILE A 386 -3.66 -13.96 9.12
CA ILE A 386 -3.94 -12.61 8.66
C ILE A 386 -3.84 -12.55 7.15
N ILE A 387 -4.94 -12.23 6.47
CA ILE A 387 -5.01 -11.96 5.03
C ILE A 387 -4.91 -10.44 4.87
N LYS A 388 -3.78 -9.96 4.31
CA LYS A 388 -3.40 -8.56 4.44
C LYS A 388 -2.72 -7.98 3.21
N GLU A 389 -2.68 -6.66 3.13
CA GLU A 389 -1.73 -5.85 2.40
C GLU A 389 -0.72 -5.19 3.38
N SER A 390 0.01 -4.17 2.97
CA SER A 390 1.12 -3.58 3.76
C SER A 390 0.73 -3.02 5.14
N TYR A 391 -0.54 -2.65 5.38
CA TYR A 391 -1.02 -2.27 6.72
C TYR A 391 -0.79 -3.39 7.74
N GLY A 392 -0.95 -4.64 7.34
CA GLY A 392 -0.69 -5.80 8.20
C GLY A 392 0.75 -5.92 8.69
N ASN A 393 1.73 -5.28 8.03
CA ASN A 393 3.12 -5.37 8.44
C ASN A 393 3.36 -4.82 9.86
N ALA A 394 2.74 -3.69 10.21
CA ALA A 394 2.82 -3.12 11.56
C ALA A 394 1.88 -3.81 12.56
N PHE A 395 0.85 -4.55 12.08
CA PHE A 395 -0.09 -5.28 12.93
C PHE A 395 0.47 -6.63 13.43
N ILE A 396 1.19 -7.37 12.58
CA ILE A 396 1.78 -8.69 12.92
C ILE A 396 2.58 -8.64 14.23
N PRO A 397 3.51 -7.68 14.46
CA PRO A 397 4.26 -7.59 15.72
C PRO A 397 3.38 -7.40 16.95
N MET A 398 2.21 -6.75 16.79
CA MET A 398 1.30 -6.43 17.90
C MET A 398 0.46 -7.64 18.35
N VAL A 399 0.30 -8.66 17.50
CA VAL A 399 -0.45 -9.88 17.83
C VAL A 399 0.46 -11.09 18.06
N ALA A 400 1.74 -10.99 17.74
CA ALA A 400 2.70 -12.09 17.84
C ALA A 400 2.85 -12.66 19.26
N ASP A 401 2.69 -11.82 20.30
CA ASP A 401 2.75 -12.25 21.69
C ASP A 401 1.47 -12.91 22.21
N SER A 402 0.40 -12.90 21.42
CA SER A 402 -0.95 -13.36 21.84
C SER A 402 -1.34 -14.74 21.31
N TYR A 403 -0.59 -15.28 20.35
CA TYR A 403 -0.82 -16.59 19.74
C TYR A 403 0.44 -17.42 19.75
N GLU A 404 0.30 -18.76 19.78
CA GLU A 404 1.43 -19.65 19.58
C GLU A 404 1.97 -19.53 18.16
N HIS A 405 1.08 -19.48 17.17
CA HIS A 405 1.42 -19.23 15.77
C HIS A 405 0.62 -18.08 15.18
N VAL A 406 1.29 -17.11 14.55
CA VAL A 406 0.66 -16.14 13.68
C VAL A 406 1.18 -16.34 12.26
N TYR A 407 0.28 -16.69 11.37
CA TYR A 407 0.51 -16.75 9.94
C TYR A 407 -0.02 -15.47 9.29
N ALA A 408 0.66 -14.97 8.27
CA ALA A 408 0.08 -13.94 7.42
C ALA A 408 0.40 -14.21 5.95
N ILE A 409 -0.54 -13.88 5.08
CA ILE A 409 -0.38 -13.93 3.64
C ILE A 409 -0.68 -12.57 3.04
N ASP A 410 0.18 -12.14 2.14
CA ASP A 410 -0.10 -10.97 1.31
C ASP A 410 -0.72 -11.47 0.00
N TYR A 411 -2.02 -11.27 -0.14
CA TYR A 411 -2.81 -11.78 -1.26
C TYR A 411 -2.36 -11.23 -2.62
N ARG A 412 -1.60 -10.14 -2.63
CA ARG A 412 -1.02 -9.58 -3.87
C ARG A 412 0.03 -10.51 -4.47
N PHE A 413 0.72 -11.28 -3.63
CA PHE A 413 1.85 -12.13 -4.00
C PHE A 413 1.62 -13.62 -3.73
N TRP A 414 0.69 -13.97 -2.84
CA TRP A 414 0.41 -15.35 -2.46
C TRP A 414 -0.53 -16.03 -3.48
N GLY A 415 -0.17 -17.25 -3.89
CA GLY A 415 -0.91 -18.02 -4.91
C GLY A 415 -1.35 -19.40 -4.43
N GLY A 416 -1.42 -19.63 -3.11
CA GLY A 416 -1.86 -20.89 -2.53
C GLY A 416 -3.40 -21.01 -2.48
N ASP A 417 -3.88 -22.18 -2.06
CA ASP A 417 -5.28 -22.47 -1.77
C ASP A 417 -5.59 -22.18 -0.30
N LEU A 418 -6.54 -21.28 -0.03
CA LEU A 418 -6.86 -20.79 1.32
C LEU A 418 -7.35 -21.91 2.23
N VAL A 419 -8.29 -22.74 1.75
CA VAL A 419 -8.91 -23.81 2.56
C VAL A 419 -7.88 -24.85 2.93
N SER A 420 -7.10 -25.30 1.97
CA SER A 420 -6.02 -26.28 2.19
C SER A 420 -4.99 -25.74 3.18
N PHE A 421 -4.62 -24.45 3.08
CA PHE A 421 -3.66 -23.84 3.98
C PHE A 421 -4.18 -23.78 5.42
N VAL A 422 -5.43 -23.33 5.61
CA VAL A 422 -6.08 -23.24 6.91
C VAL A 422 -6.17 -24.62 7.57
N GLN A 423 -6.54 -25.65 6.80
CA GLN A 423 -6.62 -27.04 7.29
C GLN A 423 -5.25 -27.64 7.64
N GLU A 424 -4.25 -27.44 6.76
CA GLU A 424 -2.89 -27.94 6.97
C GLU A 424 -2.25 -27.35 8.24
N LYS A 425 -2.46 -26.05 8.48
CA LYS A 425 -1.91 -25.33 9.63
C LYS A 425 -2.78 -25.44 10.90
N GLY A 426 -3.98 -26.01 10.80
CA GLY A 426 -4.92 -26.13 11.91
C GLY A 426 -5.38 -24.76 12.43
N ILE A 427 -5.62 -23.83 11.53
CA ILE A 427 -6.00 -22.45 11.87
C ILE A 427 -7.49 -22.42 12.20
N ASP A 428 -7.83 -21.77 13.31
CA ASP A 428 -9.22 -21.60 13.77
C ASP A 428 -9.71 -20.15 13.66
N THR A 429 -8.80 -19.19 13.41
CA THR A 429 -9.08 -17.76 13.37
C THR A 429 -8.45 -17.15 12.11
N VAL A 430 -9.28 -16.57 11.24
CA VAL A 430 -8.85 -15.91 10.00
C VAL A 430 -9.30 -14.46 10.02
N LEU A 431 -8.35 -13.53 9.88
CA LEU A 431 -8.60 -12.09 9.87
C LEU A 431 -8.28 -11.51 8.49
N PHE A 432 -9.28 -10.99 7.78
CA PHE A 432 -9.08 -10.07 6.67
C PHE A 432 -8.76 -8.69 7.26
N LEU A 433 -7.55 -8.21 7.01
CA LEU A 433 -7.08 -6.91 7.47
C LEU A 433 -6.69 -6.07 6.26
N ASN A 434 -7.55 -5.18 5.87
CA ASN A 434 -7.37 -4.31 4.72
C ASN A 434 -7.57 -2.85 5.08
N ASN A 435 -6.79 -1.94 4.50
CA ASN A 435 -7.15 -0.54 4.57
C ASN A 435 -8.33 -0.25 3.62
N LEU A 436 -9.02 0.86 3.85
CA LEU A 436 -10.21 1.23 3.08
C LEU A 436 -9.94 1.33 1.57
N MET A 437 -8.75 1.81 1.15
CA MET A 437 -8.41 1.98 -0.26
C MET A 437 -8.44 0.64 -1.02
N ALA A 438 -8.06 -0.45 -0.35
CA ALA A 438 -8.07 -1.80 -0.90
C ALA A 438 -9.45 -2.26 -1.38
N THR A 439 -10.53 -1.71 -0.81
CA THR A 439 -11.92 -2.10 -1.15
C THR A 439 -12.41 -1.50 -2.47
N ALA A 440 -11.74 -0.48 -2.99
CA ALA A 440 -12.09 0.21 -4.24
C ALA A 440 -10.97 0.16 -5.29
N ASP A 441 -9.95 -0.67 -5.08
CA ASP A 441 -8.87 -0.92 -6.03
C ASP A 441 -9.10 -2.25 -6.78
N ASP A 442 -9.26 -2.17 -8.10
CA ASP A 442 -9.60 -3.33 -8.94
C ASP A 442 -8.52 -4.43 -8.91
N TYR A 443 -7.23 -4.04 -8.86
CA TYR A 443 -6.14 -5.02 -8.74
C TYR A 443 -6.22 -5.78 -7.41
N THR A 444 -6.40 -5.08 -6.32
CA THR A 444 -6.52 -5.62 -4.96
C THR A 444 -7.73 -6.55 -4.85
N VAL A 445 -8.91 -6.11 -5.30
CA VAL A 445 -10.14 -6.93 -5.24
C VAL A 445 -9.97 -8.22 -6.04
N ARG A 446 -9.39 -8.16 -7.26
CA ARG A 446 -9.08 -9.37 -8.04
C ARG A 446 -8.07 -10.30 -7.36
N CYS A 447 -7.10 -9.74 -6.64
CA CYS A 447 -6.17 -10.57 -5.87
C CYS A 447 -6.88 -11.32 -4.73
N LEU A 448 -7.82 -10.66 -4.05
CA LEU A 448 -8.65 -11.26 -3.01
C LEU A 448 -9.59 -12.33 -3.58
N GLU A 449 -10.24 -12.08 -4.73
CA GLU A 449 -11.11 -13.07 -5.41
C GLU A 449 -10.38 -14.39 -5.72
N ARG A 450 -9.08 -14.35 -6.01
CA ARG A 450 -8.28 -15.57 -6.26
C ARG A 450 -8.10 -16.46 -5.03
N LEU A 451 -8.31 -15.95 -3.83
CA LEU A 451 -8.18 -16.73 -2.61
C LEU A 451 -9.37 -17.68 -2.41
N VAL A 452 -10.54 -17.34 -2.97
CA VAL A 452 -11.83 -17.99 -2.72
C VAL A 452 -12.45 -18.63 -3.98
N ASN A 453 -11.69 -18.74 -5.08
CA ASN A 453 -12.13 -19.33 -6.37
C ASN A 453 -11.38 -20.62 -6.70
#